data_6ecdd65e989025a9bbb8e123203ec5fc
#
_entry.id   6ecdd65e989025a9bbb8e123203ec5fc
#
_cell.length_a   1.000
_cell.length_b   1.000
_cell.length_c   1.000
_cell.angle_alpha   90.00
_cell.angle_beta   90.00
_cell.angle_gamma   90.00
#
_symmetry.space_group_name_H-M   'P 1'
#
loop_
_entity.id
_entity.type
_entity.pdbx_description
1 polymer ?
#
loop_
_entity_poly.entity_id
_entity_poly.type
_entity_poly.pdbx_seq_one_letter_code
_entity_poly.pdbx_strand_id
1 'polypeptide(L)'
;YMSFPQMAQALQNDAIDAAFLTEPSLSKALTEGAAEIIAPDHVMFPNHQIAVTLFSERFIKRDRKAAVGFMKAMLRGSRDYMDVVRDGRLSGPGADEMIAILTEYSAIKDPQVYRSIGVHFCDPNGAIDPASLATDLAWFRKEGLIEGDVQIADALDASIAAEAARELGPWRRP
;
A
#
# COMPACT_ATOMS: atom_id res chain seq x y z
N TYR A 1 -21.52 3.56 -3.64
CA TYR A 1 -20.21 3.54 -2.99
C TYR A 1 -20.17 2.42 -1.96
N MET A 2 -19.23 1.49 -2.07
CA MET A 2 -19.11 0.33 -1.17
C MET A 2 -17.66 0.22 -0.66
N SER A 3 -17.50 -0.26 0.57
CA SER A 3 -16.18 -0.66 1.09
C SER A 3 -15.74 -2.01 0.52
N PHE A 4 -14.45 -2.32 0.54
CA PHE A 4 -13.93 -3.60 0.03
C PHE A 4 -14.62 -4.85 0.63
N PRO A 5 -14.87 -4.93 1.95
CA PRO A 5 -15.63 -6.05 2.51
C PRO A 5 -17.07 -6.14 2.00
N GLN A 6 -17.74 -4.97 1.79
CA GLN A 6 -19.09 -4.94 1.22
C GLN A 6 -19.12 -5.38 -0.24
N MET A 7 -18.11 -5.00 -1.04
CA MET A 7 -17.99 -5.45 -2.43
C MET A 7 -17.80 -6.97 -2.50
N ALA A 8 -16.94 -7.55 -1.65
CA ALA A 8 -16.76 -9.01 -1.58
C ALA A 8 -18.07 -9.73 -1.24
N GLN A 9 -18.84 -9.20 -0.29
CA GLN A 9 -20.15 -9.75 0.07
C GLN A 9 -21.18 -9.57 -1.06
N ALA A 10 -21.13 -8.46 -1.79
CA ALA A 10 -22.04 -8.20 -2.91
C ALA A 10 -21.77 -9.15 -4.09
N LEU A 11 -20.50 -9.48 -4.38
CA LEU A 11 -20.13 -10.52 -5.35
C LEU A 11 -20.67 -11.88 -4.91
N GLN A 12 -20.51 -12.26 -3.64
CA GLN A 12 -20.97 -13.53 -3.11
C GLN A 12 -22.50 -13.70 -3.23
N ASN A 13 -23.24 -12.60 -3.19
CA ASN A 13 -24.70 -12.58 -3.27
C ASN A 13 -25.23 -12.26 -4.68
N ASP A 14 -24.37 -12.28 -5.71
CA ASP A 14 -24.71 -11.89 -7.10
C ASP A 14 -25.36 -10.51 -7.22
N ALA A 15 -25.06 -9.59 -6.29
CA ALA A 15 -25.60 -8.23 -6.30
C ALA A 15 -24.79 -7.27 -7.17
N ILE A 16 -23.58 -7.65 -7.55
CA ILE A 16 -22.72 -6.96 -8.53
C ILE A 16 -21.98 -7.99 -9.38
N ASP A 17 -21.66 -7.64 -10.62
CA ASP A 17 -21.01 -8.53 -11.58
C ASP A 17 -19.47 -8.47 -11.49
N ALA A 18 -18.91 -7.38 -11.03
CA ALA A 18 -17.47 -7.18 -10.90
C ALA A 18 -17.13 -6.18 -9.78
N ALA A 19 -15.93 -6.30 -9.23
CA ALA A 19 -15.39 -5.37 -8.24
C ALA A 19 -13.88 -5.21 -8.38
N PHE A 20 -13.36 -4.06 -7.98
CA PHE A 20 -11.94 -3.85 -7.75
C PHE A 20 -11.65 -4.10 -6.26
N LEU A 21 -10.94 -5.17 -5.97
CA LEU A 21 -10.67 -5.61 -4.60
C LEU A 21 -9.18 -5.57 -4.27
N THR A 22 -8.88 -5.24 -3.02
CA THR A 22 -7.54 -5.38 -2.44
C THR A 22 -7.52 -6.51 -1.40
N GLU A 23 -6.32 -6.95 -1.02
CA GLU A 23 -6.17 -7.88 0.10
C GLU A 23 -6.62 -7.26 1.44
N PRO A 24 -7.23 -8.02 2.35
CA PRO A 24 -7.53 -9.46 2.28
C PRO A 24 -8.87 -9.81 1.62
N SER A 25 -9.66 -8.81 1.21
CA SER A 25 -11.00 -9.03 0.64
C SER A 25 -10.96 -9.81 -0.67
N LEU A 26 -9.89 -9.60 -1.48
CA LEU A 26 -9.65 -10.38 -2.70
C LEU A 26 -9.49 -11.86 -2.39
N SER A 27 -8.51 -12.22 -1.54
CA SER A 27 -8.26 -13.63 -1.20
C SER A 27 -9.48 -14.31 -0.58
N LYS A 28 -10.25 -13.57 0.22
CA LYS A 28 -11.51 -14.10 0.77
C LYS A 28 -12.50 -14.45 -0.34
N ALA A 29 -12.78 -13.51 -1.26
CA ALA A 29 -13.72 -13.76 -2.36
C ALA A 29 -13.29 -14.95 -3.24
N LEU A 30 -11.99 -15.08 -3.52
CA LEU A 30 -11.45 -16.23 -4.28
C LEU A 30 -11.61 -17.57 -3.54
N THR A 31 -11.28 -17.58 -2.24
CA THR A 31 -11.36 -18.80 -1.42
C THR A 31 -12.80 -19.30 -1.25
N GLU A 32 -13.74 -18.37 -1.15
CA GLU A 32 -15.17 -18.66 -1.05
C GLU A 32 -15.82 -18.98 -2.41
N GLY A 33 -15.06 -18.91 -3.50
CA GLY A 33 -15.57 -19.15 -4.86
C GLY A 33 -16.56 -18.09 -5.36
N ALA A 34 -16.55 -16.90 -4.72
CA ALA A 34 -17.46 -15.81 -5.07
C ALA A 34 -16.99 -15.00 -6.30
N ALA A 35 -15.74 -15.16 -6.72
CA ALA A 35 -15.16 -14.40 -7.84
C ALA A 35 -13.97 -15.12 -8.45
N GLU A 36 -13.62 -14.70 -9.68
CA GLU A 36 -12.37 -15.03 -10.36
C GLU A 36 -11.64 -13.75 -10.73
N ILE A 37 -10.31 -13.80 -10.82
CA ILE A 37 -9.51 -12.64 -11.25
C ILE A 37 -9.63 -12.47 -12.76
N ILE A 38 -10.20 -11.37 -13.20
CA ILE A 38 -10.24 -10.96 -14.61
C ILE A 38 -8.88 -10.42 -15.04
N ALA A 39 -8.33 -9.46 -14.25
CA ALA A 39 -7.01 -8.89 -14.48
C ALA A 39 -6.42 -8.36 -13.17
N PRO A 40 -5.16 -8.64 -12.87
CA PRO A 40 -4.49 -8.04 -11.71
C PRO A 40 -4.10 -6.59 -11.99
N ASP A 41 -4.13 -5.75 -10.95
CA ASP A 41 -3.84 -4.31 -11.03
C ASP A 41 -2.50 -4.00 -11.70
N HIS A 42 -1.45 -4.70 -11.34
CA HIS A 42 -0.10 -4.47 -11.88
C HIS A 42 0.03 -4.76 -13.40
N VAL A 43 -0.93 -5.48 -13.98
CA VAL A 43 -1.01 -5.70 -15.44
C VAL A 43 -1.77 -4.55 -16.11
N MET A 44 -2.86 -4.09 -15.48
CA MET A 44 -3.66 -2.97 -16.00
C MET A 44 -2.97 -1.62 -15.80
N PHE A 45 -2.38 -1.43 -14.64
CA PHE A 45 -1.72 -0.18 -14.22
C PHE A 45 -0.31 -0.45 -13.68
N PRO A 46 0.68 -0.70 -14.56
CA PRO A 46 2.05 -0.94 -14.14
C PRO A 46 2.61 0.21 -13.29
N ASN A 47 3.25 -0.11 -12.17
CA ASN A 47 3.80 0.85 -11.21
C ASN A 47 2.79 1.78 -10.54
N HIS A 48 1.52 1.37 -10.45
CA HIS A 48 0.47 2.16 -9.81
C HIS A 48 0.79 2.45 -8.34
N GLN A 49 0.77 3.73 -7.97
CA GLN A 49 0.98 4.21 -6.60
C GLN A 49 -0.35 4.18 -5.84
N ILE A 50 -0.67 3.07 -5.18
CA ILE A 50 -1.98 2.87 -4.53
C ILE A 50 -2.14 3.70 -3.26
N ALA A 51 -1.07 3.90 -2.49
CA ALA A 51 -1.13 4.58 -1.21
C ALA A 51 0.13 5.42 -0.93
N VAL A 52 -0.04 6.46 -0.13
CA VAL A 52 1.04 7.36 0.31
C VAL A 52 0.90 7.67 1.79
N THR A 53 2.01 8.02 2.44
CA THR A 53 1.99 8.56 3.81
C THR A 53 1.78 10.07 3.76
N LEU A 54 0.77 10.54 4.47
CA LEU A 54 0.45 11.97 4.56
C LEU A 54 0.91 12.54 5.90
N PHE A 55 1.60 13.68 5.84
CA PHE A 55 1.88 14.53 6.99
C PHE A 55 1.14 15.86 6.85
N SER A 56 0.60 16.41 7.94
CA SER A 56 0.12 17.77 7.90
C SER A 56 1.30 18.75 7.83
N GLU A 57 1.17 19.79 7.03
CA GLU A 57 2.19 20.87 6.97
C GLU A 57 2.51 21.44 8.36
N ARG A 58 1.49 21.63 9.19
CA ARG A 58 1.65 22.13 10.56
C ARG A 58 2.56 21.23 11.39
N PHE A 59 2.44 19.91 11.24
CA PHE A 59 3.30 18.95 11.95
C PHE A 59 4.74 19.05 11.46
N ILE A 60 4.95 19.04 10.13
CA ILE A 60 6.28 19.16 9.53
C ILE A 60 6.97 20.47 9.98
N LYS A 61 6.26 21.61 9.90
CA LYS A 61 6.79 22.92 10.28
C LYS A 61 7.10 23.02 11.78
N ARG A 62 6.31 22.35 12.63
CA ARG A 62 6.51 22.36 14.07
C ARG A 62 7.67 21.47 14.53
N ASP A 63 7.78 20.29 13.96
CA ASP A 63 8.76 19.28 14.40
C ASP A 63 9.17 18.36 13.24
N ARG A 64 10.02 18.90 12.36
CA ARG A 64 10.57 18.12 11.23
C ARG A 64 11.34 16.89 11.71
N LYS A 65 12.04 17.00 12.87
CA LYS A 65 12.81 15.87 13.42
C LYS A 65 11.91 14.71 13.79
N ALA A 66 10.73 14.98 14.38
CA ALA A 66 9.73 13.93 14.65
C ALA A 66 9.18 13.32 13.37
N ALA A 67 8.92 14.12 12.32
CA ALA A 67 8.48 13.62 11.02
C ALA A 67 9.50 12.67 10.37
N VAL A 68 10.79 13.05 10.37
CA VAL A 68 11.90 12.19 9.91
C VAL A 68 12.02 10.93 10.78
N GLY A 69 11.89 11.06 12.09
CA GLY A 69 11.91 9.93 13.04
C GLY A 69 10.80 8.92 12.75
N PHE A 70 9.57 9.40 12.51
CA PHE A 70 8.45 8.56 12.10
C PHE A 70 8.71 7.85 10.77
N MET A 71 9.20 8.59 9.77
CA MET A 71 9.50 8.01 8.45
C MET A 71 10.62 6.95 8.55
N LYS A 72 11.64 7.16 9.41
CA LYS A 72 12.67 6.15 9.67
C LYS A 72 12.07 4.86 10.26
N ALA A 73 11.12 4.97 11.18
CA ALA A 73 10.43 3.80 11.74
C ALA A 73 9.63 3.06 10.66
N MET A 74 8.89 3.81 9.82
CA MET A 74 8.18 3.25 8.68
C MET A 74 9.10 2.53 7.70
N LEU A 75 10.21 3.17 7.31
CA LEU A 75 11.15 2.55 6.37
C LEU A 75 11.83 1.31 6.94
N ARG A 76 12.12 1.27 8.24
CA ARG A 76 12.60 0.03 8.88
C ARG A 76 11.58 -1.09 8.77
N GLY A 77 10.32 -0.82 9.14
CA GLY A 77 9.25 -1.80 9.01
C GLY A 77 9.05 -2.27 7.56
N SER A 78 9.10 -1.35 6.58
CA SER A 78 9.03 -1.70 5.15
C SER A 78 10.21 -2.57 4.71
N ARG A 79 11.43 -2.31 5.20
CA ARG A 79 12.62 -3.12 4.91
C ARG A 79 12.50 -4.51 5.51
N ASP A 80 12.17 -4.61 6.80
CA ASP A 80 11.96 -5.88 7.49
C ASP A 80 10.87 -6.73 6.81
N TYR A 81 9.77 -6.07 6.39
CA TYR A 81 8.71 -6.71 5.63
C TYR A 81 9.20 -7.20 4.24
N MET A 82 9.90 -6.36 3.47
CA MET A 82 10.42 -6.74 2.15
C MET A 82 11.55 -7.78 2.22
N ASP A 83 12.26 -7.86 3.34
CA ASP A 83 13.31 -8.87 3.57
C ASP A 83 12.75 -10.30 3.65
N VAL A 84 11.50 -10.45 4.06
CA VAL A 84 10.83 -11.76 4.17
C VAL A 84 9.90 -12.09 2.99
N VAL A 85 9.75 -11.16 2.03
CA VAL A 85 8.94 -11.39 0.82
C VAL A 85 9.72 -12.22 -0.19
N ARG A 86 9.13 -13.35 -0.62
CA ARG A 86 9.59 -14.18 -1.74
C ARG A 86 8.38 -14.54 -2.61
N ASP A 87 8.51 -14.39 -3.90
CA ASP A 87 7.48 -14.74 -4.90
C ASP A 87 6.08 -14.17 -4.57
N GLY A 88 6.06 -12.91 -4.13
CA GLY A 88 4.81 -12.22 -3.79
C GLY A 88 4.11 -12.71 -2.52
N ARG A 89 4.82 -13.41 -1.62
CA ARG A 89 4.30 -13.92 -0.36
C ARG A 89 5.27 -13.72 0.79
N LEU A 90 4.76 -13.73 2.04
CA LEU A 90 5.56 -13.77 3.25
C LEU A 90 6.04 -15.20 3.50
N SER A 91 7.17 -15.56 2.88
CA SER A 91 7.68 -16.94 2.89
C SER A 91 9.22 -17.05 3.04
N GLY A 92 9.92 -15.93 3.10
CA GLY A 92 11.36 -15.90 3.33
C GLY A 92 11.75 -16.16 4.80
N PRO A 93 13.05 -16.25 5.09
CA PRO A 93 13.55 -16.37 6.47
C PRO A 93 12.99 -15.22 7.33
N GLY A 94 12.46 -15.54 8.52
CA GLY A 94 11.83 -14.56 9.42
C GLY A 94 10.35 -14.26 9.12
N ALA A 95 9.73 -14.90 8.12
CA ALA A 95 8.33 -14.67 7.77
C ALA A 95 7.36 -14.95 8.93
N ASP A 96 7.64 -15.95 9.76
CA ASP A 96 6.80 -16.29 10.92
C ASP A 96 6.79 -15.17 11.96
N GLU A 97 7.95 -14.55 12.22
CA GLU A 97 8.06 -13.39 13.11
C GLU A 97 7.32 -12.18 12.53
N MET A 98 7.50 -11.90 11.25
CA MET A 98 6.78 -10.82 10.57
C MET A 98 5.27 -11.04 10.63
N ILE A 99 4.79 -12.25 10.38
CA ILE A 99 3.36 -12.59 10.47
C ILE A 99 2.85 -12.40 11.90
N ALA A 100 3.63 -12.77 12.92
CA ALA A 100 3.25 -12.55 14.31
C ALA A 100 3.10 -11.04 14.62
N ILE A 101 4.04 -10.20 14.18
CA ILE A 101 3.99 -8.74 14.31
C ILE A 101 2.74 -8.19 13.61
N LEU A 102 2.50 -8.57 12.35
CA LEU A 102 1.33 -8.11 11.60
C LEU A 102 0.03 -8.53 12.28
N THR A 103 -0.04 -9.76 12.79
CA THR A 103 -1.22 -10.27 13.52
C THR A 103 -1.47 -9.48 14.81
N GLU A 104 -0.41 -9.13 15.53
CA GLU A 104 -0.52 -8.35 16.78
C GLU A 104 -0.98 -6.92 16.52
N TYR A 105 -0.36 -6.21 15.54
CA TYR A 105 -0.50 -4.76 15.37
C TYR A 105 -1.47 -4.32 14.28
N SER A 106 -2.08 -5.25 13.51
CA SER A 106 -3.07 -4.91 12.49
C SER A 106 -4.49 -5.34 12.86
N ALA A 107 -5.45 -5.06 11.98
CA ALA A 107 -6.83 -5.50 12.14
C ALA A 107 -7.05 -7.00 11.88
N ILE A 108 -6.17 -7.64 11.10
CA ILE A 108 -6.26 -9.06 10.77
C ILE A 108 -5.59 -9.87 11.88
N LYS A 109 -6.39 -10.65 12.63
CA LYS A 109 -5.92 -11.42 13.80
C LYS A 109 -5.67 -12.90 13.53
N ASP A 110 -5.94 -13.36 12.32
CA ASP A 110 -5.66 -14.73 11.88
C ASP A 110 -4.32 -14.78 11.12
N PRO A 111 -3.27 -15.43 11.62
CA PRO A 111 -1.99 -15.54 10.93
C PRO A 111 -2.08 -16.35 9.62
N GLN A 112 -3.09 -17.21 9.45
CA GLN A 112 -3.28 -17.98 8.22
C GLN A 112 -3.66 -17.07 7.04
N VAL A 113 -4.36 -15.97 7.29
CA VAL A 113 -4.67 -14.97 6.28
C VAL A 113 -3.37 -14.43 5.67
N TYR A 114 -2.40 -14.03 6.49
CA TYR A 114 -1.11 -13.51 6.00
C TYR A 114 -0.28 -14.53 5.23
N ARG A 115 -0.46 -15.84 5.49
CA ARG A 115 0.21 -16.91 4.74
C ARG A 115 -0.41 -17.14 3.37
N SER A 116 -1.71 -16.85 3.22
CA SER A 116 -2.49 -17.14 2.01
C SER A 116 -2.60 -15.96 1.04
N ILE A 117 -2.56 -14.72 1.53
CA ILE A 117 -2.73 -13.53 0.70
C ILE A 117 -1.45 -13.16 -0.06
N GLY A 118 -1.62 -12.46 -1.19
CA GLY A 118 -0.53 -11.75 -1.86
C GLY A 118 -0.05 -10.57 -1.01
N VAL A 119 1.20 -10.19 -1.18
CA VAL A 119 1.79 -9.05 -0.45
C VAL A 119 1.74 -7.78 -1.29
N HIS A 120 1.57 -6.64 -0.63
CA HIS A 120 1.77 -5.34 -1.22
C HIS A 120 3.28 -5.03 -1.33
N PHE A 121 3.67 -4.39 -2.41
CA PHE A 121 5.02 -3.84 -2.51
C PHE A 121 5.11 -2.57 -1.68
N CYS A 122 6.11 -2.48 -0.81
CA CYS A 122 6.46 -1.28 -0.07
C CYS A 122 7.88 -0.89 -0.46
N ASP A 123 8.08 0.30 -1.02
CA ASP A 123 9.44 0.73 -1.39
C ASP A 123 10.31 0.89 -0.13
N PRO A 124 11.44 0.15 -0.02
CA PRO A 124 12.29 0.15 1.19
C PRO A 124 13.05 1.45 1.44
N ASN A 125 13.03 2.36 0.48
CA ASN A 125 13.62 3.69 0.58
C ASN A 125 12.58 4.81 0.58
N GLY A 126 11.27 4.44 0.53
CA GLY A 126 10.17 5.38 0.56
C GLY A 126 10.01 6.18 -0.73
N ALA A 127 10.44 5.63 -1.86
CA ALA A 127 10.21 6.25 -3.16
C ALA A 127 8.72 6.26 -3.50
N ILE A 128 8.30 7.33 -4.15
CA ILE A 128 6.95 7.53 -4.69
C ILE A 128 7.09 7.70 -6.19
N ASP A 129 6.12 7.20 -6.96
CA ASP A 129 6.05 7.44 -8.40
C ASP A 129 5.19 8.68 -8.71
N PRO A 130 5.79 9.84 -9.01
CA PRO A 130 5.03 11.05 -9.34
C PRO A 130 4.24 10.92 -10.64
N ALA A 131 4.67 10.08 -11.59
CA ALA A 131 3.99 9.90 -12.86
C ALA A 131 2.68 9.14 -12.68
N SER A 132 2.66 8.12 -11.79
CA SER A 132 1.43 7.44 -11.40
C SER A 132 0.44 8.41 -10.77
N LEU A 133 0.86 9.20 -9.78
CA LEU A 133 0.00 10.20 -9.14
C LEU A 133 -0.52 11.27 -10.12
N ALA A 134 0.30 11.68 -11.09
CA ALA A 134 -0.12 12.64 -12.12
C ALA A 134 -1.19 12.04 -13.05
N THR A 135 -1.08 10.76 -13.36
CA THR A 135 -2.08 10.03 -14.16
C THR A 135 -3.43 10.00 -13.45
N ASP A 136 -3.42 9.64 -12.16
CA ASP A 136 -4.64 9.62 -11.33
C ASP A 136 -5.27 11.01 -11.23
N LEU A 137 -4.44 12.03 -10.96
CA LEU A 137 -4.91 13.42 -10.87
C LEU A 137 -5.55 13.88 -12.18
N ALA A 138 -4.94 13.56 -13.33
CA ALA A 138 -5.48 13.92 -14.65
C ALA A 138 -6.85 13.25 -14.89
N TRP A 139 -6.99 11.99 -14.50
CA TRP A 139 -8.26 11.26 -14.59
C TRP A 139 -9.33 11.88 -13.67
N PHE A 140 -9.01 12.12 -12.38
CA PHE A 140 -9.95 12.72 -11.43
C PHE A 140 -10.43 14.09 -11.87
N ARG A 141 -9.57 14.91 -12.50
CA ARG A 141 -9.95 16.19 -13.10
C ARG A 141 -10.89 16.02 -14.29
N LYS A 142 -10.56 15.11 -15.20
CA LYS A 142 -11.40 14.81 -16.36
C LYS A 142 -12.82 14.41 -15.96
N GLU A 143 -12.95 13.64 -14.88
CA GLU A 143 -14.24 13.20 -14.34
C GLU A 143 -14.90 14.25 -13.41
N GLY A 144 -14.31 15.44 -13.24
CA GLY A 144 -14.87 16.51 -12.41
C GLY A 144 -14.84 16.24 -10.90
N LEU A 145 -14.02 15.28 -10.45
CA LEU A 145 -13.92 14.90 -9.05
C LEU A 145 -12.92 15.76 -8.25
N ILE A 146 -12.04 16.48 -8.96
CA ILE A 146 -11.11 17.44 -8.38
C ILE A 146 -11.23 18.76 -9.12
N GLU A 147 -11.49 19.82 -8.36
CA GLU A 147 -11.55 21.19 -8.87
C GLU A 147 -10.20 21.90 -8.68
N GLY A 148 -9.98 22.96 -9.47
CA GLY A 148 -8.79 23.80 -9.38
C GLY A 148 -7.56 23.26 -10.11
N ASP A 149 -6.45 23.97 -9.97
CA ASP A 149 -5.20 23.70 -10.69
C ASP A 149 -4.09 23.16 -9.75
N VAL A 150 -4.42 22.18 -8.91
CA VAL A 150 -3.44 21.52 -8.04
C VAL A 150 -2.46 20.74 -8.90
N GLN A 151 -1.16 20.87 -8.64
CA GLN A 151 -0.12 20.06 -9.26
C GLN A 151 0.41 19.02 -8.27
N ILE A 152 0.85 17.87 -8.76
CA ILE A 152 1.46 16.84 -7.89
C ILE A 152 2.68 17.41 -7.14
N ALA A 153 3.46 18.28 -7.78
CA ALA A 153 4.61 18.93 -7.15
C ALA A 153 4.26 19.82 -5.93
N ASP A 154 3.02 20.32 -5.87
CA ASP A 154 2.56 21.14 -4.74
C ASP A 154 2.15 20.28 -3.52
N ALA A 155 1.77 19.04 -3.76
CA ALA A 155 1.31 18.10 -2.73
C ALA A 155 2.38 17.09 -2.29
N LEU A 156 3.40 16.85 -3.14
CA LEU A 156 4.42 15.84 -2.91
C LEU A 156 5.70 16.45 -2.33
N ASP A 157 6.01 16.13 -1.07
CA ASP A 157 7.30 16.40 -0.45
C ASP A 157 8.05 15.09 -0.15
N ALA A 158 8.94 14.69 -1.04
CA ALA A 158 9.79 13.52 -0.86
C ALA A 158 10.99 13.76 0.08
N SER A 159 11.22 14.99 0.57
CA SER A 159 12.43 15.34 1.31
C SER A 159 12.54 14.61 2.65
N ILE A 160 11.42 14.35 3.33
CA ILE A 160 11.40 13.63 4.62
C ILE A 160 11.79 12.16 4.44
N ALA A 161 11.24 11.50 3.40
CA ALA A 161 11.58 10.10 3.09
C ALA A 161 13.04 9.99 2.64
N ALA A 162 13.52 10.91 1.80
CA ALA A 162 14.91 10.94 1.34
C ALA A 162 15.90 11.15 2.50
N GLU A 163 15.58 12.03 3.46
CA GLU A 163 16.38 12.26 4.66
C GLU A 163 16.42 11.00 5.55
N ALA A 164 15.26 10.39 5.79
CA ALA A 164 15.15 9.16 6.56
C ALA A 164 15.92 7.99 5.93
N ALA A 165 15.78 7.81 4.62
CA ALA A 165 16.49 6.76 3.88
C ALA A 165 18.02 6.97 3.91
N ARG A 166 18.48 8.23 3.75
CA ARG A 166 19.90 8.56 3.85
C ARG A 166 20.47 8.25 5.24
N GLU A 167 19.75 8.57 6.31
CA GLU A 167 20.19 8.29 7.69
C GLU A 167 20.19 6.79 8.02
N LEU A 168 19.31 6.00 7.40
CA LEU A 168 19.29 4.55 7.56
C LEU A 168 20.35 3.83 6.72
N GLY A 169 20.91 4.51 5.72
CA GLY A 169 21.79 3.89 4.73
C GLY A 169 21.02 3.10 3.66
N PRO A 170 21.73 2.60 2.62
CA PRO A 170 21.11 1.88 1.53
C PRO A 170 20.56 0.53 1.98
N TRP A 171 19.31 0.25 1.59
CA TRP A 171 18.77 -1.09 1.74
C TRP A 171 19.24 -1.98 0.59
N ARG A 172 19.60 -3.22 0.93
CA ARG A 172 19.92 -4.29 -0.02
C ARG A 172 19.09 -5.50 0.39
N ARG A 173 18.42 -6.09 -0.57
CA ARG A 173 17.68 -7.34 -0.32
C ARG A 173 18.67 -8.41 0.15
N PRO A 174 18.38 -9.11 1.27
CA PRO A 174 19.21 -10.21 1.77
C PRO A 174 19.18 -11.44 0.87
#